data_2a4401a9e36b5a34a41b155f59e40579
#
_entry.id   2a4401a9e36b5a34a41b155f59e40579
#
_cell.length_a   1.000
_cell.length_b   1.000
_cell.length_c   1.000
_cell.angle_alpha   90.00
_cell.angle_beta   90.00
_cell.angle_gamma   90.00
#
_symmetry.space_group_name_H-M   'P 1'
#
loop_
_entity.id
_entity.type
_entity.pdbx_description
1 polymer ?
#
loop_
_entity_poly.entity_id
_entity_poly.type
_entity_poly.pdbx_seq_one_letter_code
_entity_poly.pdbx_strand_id
1 'polypeptide(L)'
;MKDSLGIEKALTLFPDQLKEAWEQVTKVDLPLTTSKKIIISGMGGSSLAGRIISSLYEKESDIEISVFNDYGLPSYIDSSWTLIANSYSGNTEETLSAVEAAKEKEIKIYGLSSGGKMGDMIKSGEISGAILSPSTNPSNYPKSALGVSLGGLLALMSEIGAINLTSDEFQKSVDELTGIRKEWDVKAWASKMNQKIPTLIAARPLLGSLHAGRNVINEIGRTYATFFDLPELDHHLVEATMFPKNLFDDIFYLFFTSDL
;
A
#
# COMPACT_ATOMS: atom_id res chain seq x y z
N MET A 1 -20.51 -15.41 10.11
CA MET A 1 -20.52 -15.57 8.63
C MET A 1 -19.40 -16.54 8.26
N LYS A 2 -19.62 -17.51 7.37
CA LYS A 2 -18.57 -18.47 7.01
C LYS A 2 -17.63 -17.81 5.99
N ASP A 3 -16.32 -17.80 6.25
CA ASP A 3 -15.30 -17.28 5.30
C ASP A 3 -15.10 -18.28 4.15
N SER A 4 -16.00 -18.21 3.18
CA SER A 4 -15.96 -19.09 1.99
C SER A 4 -14.86 -18.72 0.99
N LEU A 5 -14.22 -17.57 1.16
CA LEU A 5 -13.21 -17.02 0.24
C LEU A 5 -11.78 -17.15 0.80
N GLY A 6 -11.61 -17.64 2.04
CA GLY A 6 -10.29 -17.75 2.67
C GLY A 6 -9.62 -16.40 2.98
N ILE A 7 -10.41 -15.33 3.13
CA ILE A 7 -9.91 -13.99 3.41
C ILE A 7 -9.23 -13.90 4.77
N GLU A 8 -9.85 -14.51 5.81
CA GLU A 8 -9.28 -14.55 7.16
C GLU A 8 -7.88 -15.18 7.15
N LYS A 9 -7.74 -16.32 6.45
CA LYS A 9 -6.44 -16.97 6.29
C LYS A 9 -5.43 -16.08 5.57
N ALA A 10 -5.84 -15.41 4.48
CA ALA A 10 -4.96 -14.51 3.74
C ALA A 10 -4.51 -13.31 4.60
N LEU A 11 -5.40 -12.73 5.42
CA LEU A 11 -5.06 -11.66 6.35
C LEU A 11 -4.12 -12.15 7.47
N THR A 12 -4.31 -13.38 7.92
CA THR A 12 -3.42 -14.00 8.92
C THR A 12 -2.01 -14.15 8.37
N LEU A 13 -1.87 -14.44 7.09
CA LEU A 13 -0.60 -14.60 6.39
C LEU A 13 0.07 -13.27 5.97
N PHE A 14 -0.43 -12.12 6.41
CA PHE A 14 0.11 -10.81 6.01
C PHE A 14 1.64 -10.69 6.21
N PRO A 15 2.26 -11.09 7.35
CA PRO A 15 3.71 -11.09 7.50
C PRO A 15 4.43 -12.03 6.51
N ASP A 16 3.83 -13.20 6.24
CA ASP A 16 4.38 -14.15 5.28
C ASP A 16 4.29 -13.63 3.85
N GLN A 17 3.22 -12.90 3.51
CA GLN A 17 3.10 -12.21 2.23
C GLN A 17 4.22 -11.19 2.03
N LEU A 18 4.54 -10.40 3.05
CA LEU A 18 5.65 -9.45 3.02
C LEU A 18 6.97 -10.15 2.68
N LYS A 19 7.30 -11.20 3.44
CA LYS A 19 8.54 -11.98 3.27
C LYS A 19 8.63 -12.64 1.90
N GLU A 20 7.59 -13.35 1.49
CA GLU A 20 7.56 -14.06 0.21
C GLU A 20 7.77 -13.11 -0.96
N ALA A 21 7.09 -11.96 -0.95
CA ALA A 21 7.22 -10.97 -2.02
C ALA A 21 8.60 -10.31 -2.03
N TRP A 22 9.15 -9.96 -0.86
CA TRP A 22 10.51 -9.46 -0.72
C TRP A 22 11.53 -10.44 -1.32
N GLU A 23 11.48 -11.72 -0.89
CA GLU A 23 12.41 -12.75 -1.37
C GLU A 23 12.29 -13.04 -2.88
N GLN A 24 11.12 -12.85 -3.46
CA GLN A 24 10.95 -13.05 -4.90
C GLN A 24 11.56 -11.90 -5.71
N VAL A 25 11.40 -10.65 -5.25
CA VAL A 25 11.92 -9.47 -5.94
C VAL A 25 13.43 -9.36 -5.82
N THR A 26 14.02 -9.62 -4.64
CA THR A 26 15.48 -9.54 -4.42
C THR A 26 16.29 -10.58 -5.22
N LYS A 27 15.65 -11.54 -5.84
CA LYS A 27 16.27 -12.50 -6.77
C LYS A 27 16.32 -12.01 -8.23
N VAL A 28 15.69 -10.87 -8.51
CA VAL A 28 15.62 -10.32 -9.87
C VAL A 28 16.70 -9.24 -10.02
N ASP A 29 17.52 -9.39 -11.06
CA ASP A 29 18.51 -8.35 -11.41
C ASP A 29 17.79 -7.16 -12.05
N LEU A 30 17.71 -6.05 -11.34
CA LEU A 30 17.01 -4.84 -11.76
C LEU A 30 18.01 -3.70 -12.01
N PRO A 31 17.88 -2.98 -13.13
CA PRO A 31 18.74 -1.84 -13.39
C PRO A 31 18.47 -0.72 -12.37
N LEU A 32 19.53 -0.10 -11.83
CA LEU A 32 19.41 1.00 -10.87
C LEU A 32 18.72 2.22 -11.49
N THR A 33 17.96 2.96 -10.69
CA THR A 33 17.51 4.31 -11.05
C THR A 33 18.41 5.36 -10.44
N THR A 34 18.60 6.47 -11.16
CA THR A 34 19.29 7.67 -10.66
C THR A 34 18.28 8.77 -10.30
N SER A 35 17.01 8.55 -10.60
CA SER A 35 15.97 9.53 -10.32
C SER A 35 15.68 9.61 -8.82
N LYS A 36 15.54 10.84 -8.35
CA LYS A 36 15.05 11.15 -7.00
C LYS A 36 13.52 11.43 -6.99
N LYS A 37 12.86 11.18 -8.10
CA LYS A 37 11.42 11.40 -8.28
C LYS A 37 10.77 10.12 -8.74
N ILE A 38 9.95 9.54 -7.88
CA ILE A 38 9.25 8.28 -8.11
C ILE A 38 7.75 8.54 -8.16
N ILE A 39 7.10 8.11 -9.23
CA ILE A 39 5.65 8.04 -9.29
C ILE A 39 5.20 6.58 -9.25
N ILE A 40 4.32 6.24 -8.31
CA ILE A 40 3.76 4.90 -8.18
C ILE A 40 2.34 4.93 -8.73
N SER A 41 2.09 4.19 -9.80
CA SER A 41 0.74 4.00 -10.34
C SER A 41 0.19 2.64 -9.93
N GLY A 42 -1.05 2.64 -9.44
CA GLY A 42 -1.77 1.43 -9.03
C GLY A 42 -3.15 1.75 -8.54
N MET A 43 -4.02 0.76 -8.40
CA MET A 43 -5.40 0.92 -7.91
C MET A 43 -5.65 0.02 -6.71
N GLY A 44 -6.60 0.39 -5.85
CA GLY A 44 -7.00 -0.39 -4.68
C GLY A 44 -5.81 -0.81 -3.81
N GLY A 45 -5.69 -2.10 -3.50
CA GLY A 45 -4.60 -2.64 -2.67
C GLY A 45 -3.19 -2.34 -3.19
N SER A 46 -3.01 -2.33 -4.52
CA SER A 46 -1.72 -1.99 -5.15
C SER A 46 -1.34 -0.52 -4.91
N SER A 47 -2.31 0.39 -4.90
CA SER A 47 -2.10 1.80 -4.55
C SER A 47 -1.80 2.01 -3.06
N LEU A 48 -2.45 1.23 -2.19
CA LEU A 48 -2.28 1.37 -0.73
C LEU A 48 -0.85 1.09 -0.29
N ALA A 49 -0.17 0.12 -0.90
CA ALA A 49 1.26 -0.13 -0.67
C ALA A 49 2.10 1.10 -0.98
N GLY A 50 1.87 1.74 -2.12
CA GLY A 50 2.54 2.99 -2.50
C GLY A 50 2.28 4.13 -1.51
N ARG A 51 1.04 4.27 -1.02
CA ARG A 51 0.68 5.30 -0.02
C ARG A 51 1.35 5.07 1.33
N ILE A 52 1.49 3.82 1.78
CA ILE A 52 2.23 3.47 2.99
C ILE A 52 3.68 3.91 2.84
N ILE A 53 4.33 3.54 1.74
CA ILE A 53 5.73 3.87 1.50
C ILE A 53 5.92 5.39 1.35
N SER A 54 5.06 6.07 0.58
CA SER A 54 5.13 7.52 0.42
C SER A 54 5.04 8.25 1.76
N SER A 55 4.10 7.86 2.64
CA SER A 55 3.95 8.48 3.97
C SER A 55 5.14 8.20 4.88
N LEU A 56 5.71 6.99 4.80
CA LEU A 56 6.82 6.57 5.66
C LEU A 56 8.12 7.32 5.31
N TYR A 57 8.39 7.49 4.01
CA TYR A 57 9.64 8.09 3.54
C TYR A 57 9.57 9.61 3.28
N GLU A 58 8.41 10.24 3.47
CA GLU A 58 8.19 11.67 3.13
C GLU A 58 9.17 12.63 3.81
N LYS A 59 9.58 12.36 5.04
CA LYS A 59 10.49 13.24 5.81
C LYS A 59 11.89 12.66 5.99
N GLU A 60 12.07 11.39 5.70
CA GLU A 60 13.29 10.67 6.03
C GLU A 60 14.20 10.40 4.83
N SER A 61 13.73 10.74 3.63
CA SER A 61 14.52 10.56 2.41
C SER A 61 14.54 11.82 1.55
N ASP A 62 15.55 11.90 0.69
CA ASP A 62 15.68 12.93 -0.33
C ASP A 62 14.93 12.57 -1.65
N ILE A 63 14.05 11.58 -1.58
CA ILE A 63 13.29 11.08 -2.72
C ILE A 63 11.85 11.58 -2.63
N GLU A 64 11.37 12.17 -3.71
CA GLU A 64 9.96 12.51 -3.89
C GLU A 64 9.18 11.27 -4.34
N ILE A 65 8.24 10.80 -3.53
CA ILE A 65 7.38 9.67 -3.84
C ILE A 65 5.93 10.13 -3.97
N SER A 66 5.43 10.15 -5.20
CA SER A 66 4.04 10.46 -5.53
C SER A 66 3.25 9.19 -5.84
N VAL A 67 1.97 9.16 -5.46
CA VAL A 67 1.05 8.05 -5.79
C VAL A 67 -0.07 8.57 -6.67
N PHE A 68 -0.26 7.94 -7.83
CA PHE A 68 -1.26 8.35 -8.81
C PHE A 68 -2.24 7.21 -9.12
N ASN A 69 -3.53 7.51 -9.06
CA ASN A 69 -4.62 6.56 -9.13
C ASN A 69 -5.65 6.97 -10.18
N ASP A 70 -5.20 7.20 -11.40
CA ASP A 70 -6.05 7.58 -12.53
C ASP A 70 -5.41 7.12 -13.84
N TYR A 71 -6.06 7.36 -14.96
CA TYR A 71 -5.54 7.09 -16.30
C TYR A 71 -4.42 8.07 -16.69
N GLY A 72 -3.46 7.55 -17.45
CA GLY A 72 -2.31 8.33 -17.91
C GLY A 72 -1.35 8.72 -16.79
N LEU A 73 -0.72 9.88 -16.93
CA LEU A 73 0.17 10.49 -15.93
C LEU A 73 -0.14 11.99 -15.82
N PRO A 74 0.08 12.62 -14.65
CA PRO A 74 0.00 14.05 -14.50
C PRO A 74 0.89 14.78 -15.50
N SER A 75 0.46 15.96 -15.96
CA SER A 75 1.16 16.71 -17.00
C SER A 75 2.58 17.13 -16.62
N TYR A 76 2.83 17.32 -15.33
CA TYR A 76 4.14 17.73 -14.79
C TYR A 76 5.16 16.59 -14.69
N ILE A 77 4.76 15.35 -14.94
CA ILE A 77 5.65 14.19 -14.95
C ILE A 77 6.39 14.15 -16.28
N ASP A 78 7.71 14.13 -16.23
CA ASP A 78 8.63 14.10 -17.35
C ASP A 78 9.69 12.99 -17.21
N SER A 79 10.66 12.93 -18.12
CA SER A 79 11.72 11.91 -18.14
C SER A 79 12.69 11.96 -16.95
N SER A 80 12.63 12.97 -16.09
CA SER A 80 13.38 13.00 -14.82
C SER A 80 12.77 12.11 -13.74
N TRP A 81 11.54 11.62 -13.94
CA TRP A 81 10.84 10.73 -13.05
C TRP A 81 11.14 9.26 -13.36
N THR A 82 10.83 8.40 -12.41
CA THR A 82 10.73 6.96 -12.60
C THR A 82 9.31 6.52 -12.27
N LEU A 83 8.67 5.76 -13.16
CA LEU A 83 7.38 5.12 -12.89
C LEU A 83 7.58 3.74 -12.29
N ILE A 84 6.89 3.48 -11.19
CA ILE A 84 6.67 2.13 -10.69
C ILE A 84 5.19 1.78 -10.91
N ALA A 85 4.92 0.88 -11.85
CA ALA A 85 3.59 0.39 -12.15
C ALA A 85 3.28 -0.85 -11.31
N ASN A 86 2.40 -0.71 -10.31
CA ASN A 86 2.04 -1.79 -9.40
C ASN A 86 0.61 -2.27 -9.65
N SER A 87 0.47 -3.49 -10.17
CA SER A 87 -0.82 -4.11 -10.45
C SER A 87 -0.80 -5.60 -10.14
N TYR A 88 -1.46 -6.00 -9.05
CA TYR A 88 -1.52 -7.41 -8.65
C TYR A 88 -2.02 -8.31 -9.79
N SER A 89 -3.11 -7.95 -10.46
CA SER A 89 -3.65 -8.73 -11.59
C SER A 89 -2.86 -8.55 -12.89
N GLY A 90 -2.11 -7.46 -13.03
CA GLY A 90 -1.42 -7.06 -14.25
C GLY A 90 -2.32 -6.57 -15.37
N ASN A 91 -3.63 -6.43 -15.13
CA ASN A 91 -4.61 -6.03 -16.16
C ASN A 91 -5.37 -4.75 -15.78
N THR A 92 -4.94 -4.03 -14.74
CA THR A 92 -5.57 -2.78 -14.31
C THR A 92 -5.41 -1.72 -15.40
N GLU A 93 -6.51 -1.26 -15.96
CA GLU A 93 -6.51 -0.37 -17.14
C GLU A 93 -5.80 0.95 -16.86
N GLU A 94 -6.05 1.56 -15.70
CA GLU A 94 -5.44 2.80 -15.28
C GLU A 94 -3.91 2.66 -15.17
N THR A 95 -3.44 1.55 -14.58
CA THR A 95 -2.00 1.28 -14.44
C THR A 95 -1.33 1.01 -15.78
N LEU A 96 -2.01 0.29 -16.68
CA LEU A 96 -1.51 0.06 -18.04
C LEU A 96 -1.49 1.37 -18.84
N SER A 97 -2.49 2.22 -18.68
CA SER A 97 -2.52 3.56 -19.31
C SER A 97 -1.37 4.44 -18.81
N ALA A 98 -1.01 4.36 -17.52
CA ALA A 98 0.17 5.05 -16.99
C ALA A 98 1.49 4.53 -17.61
N VAL A 99 1.59 3.22 -17.85
CA VAL A 99 2.76 2.62 -18.55
C VAL A 99 2.89 3.16 -19.97
N GLU A 100 1.78 3.21 -20.73
CA GLU A 100 1.83 3.75 -22.11
C GLU A 100 2.19 5.24 -22.11
N ALA A 101 1.60 6.05 -21.21
CA ALA A 101 1.96 7.46 -21.09
C ALA A 101 3.43 7.68 -20.67
N ALA A 102 3.99 6.77 -19.86
CA ALA A 102 5.40 6.82 -19.49
C ALA A 102 6.35 6.48 -20.64
N LYS A 103 5.96 5.52 -21.51
CA LYS A 103 6.72 5.20 -22.73
C LYS A 103 6.77 6.40 -23.70
N GLU A 104 5.63 7.07 -23.90
CA GLU A 104 5.56 8.25 -24.76
C GLU A 104 6.47 9.41 -24.27
N LYS A 105 6.70 9.48 -22.94
CA LYS A 105 7.54 10.48 -22.30
C LYS A 105 8.98 10.02 -22.01
N GLU A 106 9.36 8.83 -22.49
CA GLU A 106 10.68 8.22 -22.25
C GLU A 106 11.06 8.11 -20.76
N ILE A 107 10.05 7.89 -19.92
CA ILE A 107 10.20 7.71 -18.47
C ILE A 107 10.68 6.28 -18.21
N LYS A 108 11.62 6.11 -17.28
CA LYS A 108 12.06 4.78 -16.83
C LYS A 108 10.94 4.08 -16.08
N ILE A 109 10.64 2.83 -16.48
CA ILE A 109 9.49 2.07 -15.98
C ILE A 109 9.95 0.80 -15.28
N TYR A 110 9.38 0.56 -14.09
CA TYR A 110 9.45 -0.73 -13.40
C TYR A 110 8.03 -1.25 -13.15
N GLY A 111 7.80 -2.53 -13.48
CA GLY A 111 6.55 -3.21 -13.24
C GLY A 111 6.61 -4.15 -12.04
N LEU A 112 5.54 -4.22 -11.26
CA LEU A 112 5.34 -5.24 -10.22
C LEU A 112 3.96 -5.86 -10.40
N SER A 113 3.89 -7.17 -10.66
CA SER A 113 2.64 -7.85 -10.96
C SER A 113 2.71 -9.34 -10.64
N SER A 114 1.55 -10.01 -10.53
CA SER A 114 1.52 -11.48 -10.48
C SER A 114 1.15 -12.13 -11.84
N GLY A 115 1.07 -11.36 -12.90
CA GLY A 115 0.77 -11.87 -14.26
C GLY A 115 0.09 -10.83 -15.15
N GLY A 116 -0.79 -11.29 -16.02
CA GLY A 116 -1.54 -10.43 -16.95
C GLY A 116 -0.66 -9.71 -17.96
N LYS A 117 -1.21 -8.70 -18.62
CA LYS A 117 -0.51 -7.90 -19.64
C LYS A 117 0.79 -7.28 -19.12
N MET A 118 0.80 -6.77 -17.87
CA MET A 118 2.02 -6.23 -17.28
C MET A 118 3.07 -7.32 -17.06
N GLY A 119 2.67 -8.51 -16.62
CA GLY A 119 3.57 -9.65 -16.52
C GLY A 119 4.16 -10.06 -17.88
N ASP A 120 3.40 -9.94 -18.96
CA ASP A 120 3.89 -10.22 -20.31
C ASP A 120 4.89 -9.16 -20.78
N MET A 121 4.66 -7.87 -20.49
CA MET A 121 5.63 -6.79 -20.74
C MET A 121 6.94 -7.00 -19.99
N ILE A 122 6.89 -7.47 -18.73
CA ILE A 122 8.08 -7.78 -17.94
C ILE A 122 8.83 -8.99 -18.56
N LYS A 123 8.13 -10.07 -18.90
CA LYS A 123 8.73 -11.27 -19.50
C LYS A 123 9.40 -11.01 -20.84
N SER A 124 8.82 -10.13 -21.64
CA SER A 124 9.37 -9.75 -22.96
C SER A 124 10.55 -8.78 -22.85
N GLY A 125 10.82 -8.22 -21.67
CA GLY A 125 11.84 -7.18 -21.47
C GLY A 125 11.42 -5.82 -22.00
N GLU A 126 10.15 -5.62 -22.28
CA GLU A 126 9.58 -4.31 -22.68
C GLU A 126 9.65 -3.29 -21.56
N ILE A 127 9.43 -3.72 -20.31
CA ILE A 127 9.68 -2.97 -19.10
C ILE A 127 10.51 -3.81 -18.11
N SER A 128 11.33 -3.16 -17.30
CA SER A 128 11.99 -3.83 -16.17
C SER A 128 10.98 -4.13 -15.06
N GLY A 129 11.23 -5.16 -14.24
CA GLY A 129 10.31 -5.42 -13.13
C GLY A 129 10.38 -6.84 -12.58
N ALA A 130 9.45 -7.15 -11.67
CA ALA A 130 9.35 -8.46 -11.05
C ALA A 130 7.93 -9.04 -11.18
N ILE A 131 7.88 -10.37 -11.38
CA ILE A 131 6.62 -11.11 -11.40
C ILE A 131 6.53 -11.95 -10.14
N LEU A 132 5.52 -11.67 -9.35
CA LEU A 132 5.25 -12.35 -8.08
C LEU A 132 4.37 -13.57 -8.29
N SER A 133 4.68 -14.64 -7.59
CA SER A 133 3.88 -15.86 -7.54
C SER A 133 3.52 -16.17 -6.08
N PRO A 134 2.58 -15.42 -5.48
CA PRO A 134 2.33 -15.49 -4.05
C PRO A 134 1.56 -16.75 -3.66
N SER A 135 2.20 -17.65 -2.92
CA SER A 135 1.56 -18.81 -2.29
C SER A 135 0.80 -18.43 -1.01
N THR A 136 1.14 -17.28 -0.43
CA THR A 136 0.61 -16.75 0.84
C THR A 136 -0.70 -15.97 0.68
N ASN A 137 -1.25 -15.87 -0.54
CA ASN A 137 -2.60 -15.35 -0.77
C ASN A 137 -3.55 -16.43 -1.29
N PRO A 138 -4.00 -17.37 -0.44
CA PRO A 138 -4.85 -18.50 -0.86
C PRO A 138 -6.22 -18.07 -1.39
N SER A 139 -6.65 -16.83 -1.11
CA SER A 139 -7.90 -16.29 -1.62
C SER A 139 -7.82 -15.90 -3.10
N ASN A 140 -6.63 -15.64 -3.62
CA ASN A 140 -6.34 -15.05 -4.95
C ASN A 140 -7.01 -13.68 -5.21
N TYR A 141 -7.60 -13.06 -4.18
CA TYR A 141 -8.21 -11.74 -4.33
C TYR A 141 -7.18 -10.63 -4.07
N PRO A 142 -7.13 -9.59 -4.93
CA PRO A 142 -6.22 -8.44 -4.75
C PRO A 142 -6.40 -7.72 -3.40
N LYS A 143 -7.63 -7.63 -2.89
CA LYS A 143 -7.95 -6.98 -1.62
C LYS A 143 -7.32 -7.62 -0.38
N SER A 144 -6.90 -8.88 -0.46
CA SER A 144 -6.21 -9.60 0.61
C SER A 144 -4.71 -9.78 0.35
N ALA A 145 -4.17 -9.14 -0.70
CA ALA A 145 -2.78 -9.22 -1.12
C ALA A 145 -1.97 -7.95 -0.79
N LEU A 146 -2.39 -7.17 0.21
CA LEU A 146 -1.68 -5.93 0.58
C LEU A 146 -0.23 -6.22 0.99
N GLY A 147 0.01 -7.30 1.73
CA GLY A 147 1.36 -7.71 2.13
C GLY A 147 2.23 -8.06 0.93
N VAL A 148 1.65 -8.74 -0.09
CA VAL A 148 2.37 -9.03 -1.35
C VAL A 148 2.78 -7.76 -2.08
N SER A 149 1.84 -6.80 -2.22
CA SER A 149 2.13 -5.52 -2.87
C SER A 149 3.14 -4.68 -2.09
N LEU A 150 3.01 -4.62 -0.75
CA LEU A 150 3.90 -3.83 0.10
C LEU A 150 5.31 -4.41 0.16
N GLY A 151 5.44 -5.72 0.43
CA GLY A 151 6.74 -6.40 0.47
C GLY A 151 7.46 -6.35 -0.88
N GLY A 152 6.73 -6.61 -1.97
CA GLY A 152 7.29 -6.54 -3.32
C GLY A 152 7.70 -5.13 -3.72
N LEU A 153 6.92 -4.11 -3.36
CA LEU A 153 7.22 -2.72 -3.69
C LEU A 153 8.40 -2.19 -2.88
N LEU A 154 8.50 -2.52 -1.58
CA LEU A 154 9.66 -2.19 -0.74
C LEU A 154 10.94 -2.82 -1.29
N ALA A 155 10.89 -4.11 -1.66
CA ALA A 155 12.03 -4.81 -2.25
C ALA A 155 12.43 -4.18 -3.59
N LEU A 156 11.46 -3.91 -4.48
CA LEU A 156 11.72 -3.30 -5.78
C LEU A 156 12.39 -1.94 -5.61
N MET A 157 11.87 -1.09 -4.73
CA MET A 157 12.45 0.24 -4.48
C MET A 157 13.84 0.17 -3.84
N SER A 158 14.12 -0.84 -3.02
CA SER A 158 15.46 -1.10 -2.49
C SER A 158 16.42 -1.58 -3.60
N GLU A 159 16.01 -2.58 -4.40
CA GLU A 159 16.86 -3.14 -5.47
C GLU A 159 17.21 -2.12 -6.56
N ILE A 160 16.28 -1.23 -6.91
CA ILE A 160 16.56 -0.15 -7.87
C ILE A 160 17.33 1.04 -7.27
N GLY A 161 17.67 1.01 -5.98
CA GLY A 161 18.40 2.07 -5.28
C GLY A 161 17.57 3.31 -4.97
N ALA A 162 16.23 3.21 -4.99
CA ALA A 162 15.34 4.33 -4.66
C ALA A 162 15.25 4.57 -3.15
N ILE A 163 15.26 3.53 -2.34
CA ILE A 163 15.30 3.63 -0.87
C ILE A 163 16.46 2.82 -0.31
N ASN A 164 16.91 3.20 0.88
CA ASN A 164 17.94 2.45 1.59
C ASN A 164 17.27 1.59 2.67
N LEU A 165 16.90 0.35 2.30
CA LEU A 165 16.29 -0.63 3.19
C LEU A 165 16.99 -1.97 3.00
N THR A 166 17.73 -2.40 3.99
CA THR A 166 18.44 -3.69 3.96
C THR A 166 17.50 -4.87 4.25
N SER A 167 17.87 -6.07 3.81
CA SER A 167 17.09 -7.28 4.11
C SER A 167 17.00 -7.56 5.62
N ASP A 168 18.03 -7.22 6.38
CA ASP A 168 18.03 -7.40 7.84
C ASP A 168 17.05 -6.45 8.53
N GLU A 169 17.00 -5.18 8.13
CA GLU A 169 16.04 -4.18 8.64
C GLU A 169 14.62 -4.57 8.29
N PHE A 170 14.39 -4.99 7.04
CA PHE A 170 13.09 -5.49 6.60
C PHE A 170 12.66 -6.71 7.42
N GLN A 171 13.54 -7.72 7.58
CA GLN A 171 13.23 -8.92 8.35
C GLN A 171 12.90 -8.60 9.82
N LYS A 172 13.68 -7.70 10.44
CA LYS A 172 13.43 -7.23 11.80
C LYS A 172 12.04 -6.60 11.93
N SER A 173 11.66 -5.73 11.00
CA SER A 173 10.33 -5.08 11.00
C SER A 173 9.19 -6.11 10.86
N VAL A 174 9.37 -7.15 10.05
CA VAL A 174 8.36 -8.21 9.91
C VAL A 174 8.27 -9.10 11.15
N ASP A 175 9.39 -9.34 11.83
CA ASP A 175 9.41 -10.11 13.08
C ASP A 175 8.74 -9.35 14.22
N GLU A 176 8.97 -8.04 14.33
CA GLU A 176 8.28 -7.15 15.27
C GLU A 176 6.77 -7.12 15.01
N LEU A 177 6.36 -6.95 13.75
CA LEU A 177 4.95 -7.01 13.36
C LEU A 177 4.29 -8.34 13.76
N THR A 178 5.00 -9.44 13.57
CA THR A 178 4.52 -10.78 13.94
C THR A 178 4.38 -10.93 15.45
N GLY A 179 5.25 -10.32 16.23
CA GLY A 179 5.18 -10.26 17.70
C GLY A 179 3.96 -9.48 18.17
N ILE A 180 3.83 -8.24 17.73
CA ILE A 180 2.73 -7.33 18.11
C ILE A 180 1.36 -7.94 17.80
N ARG A 181 1.20 -8.60 16.67
CA ARG A 181 -0.08 -9.23 16.28
C ARG A 181 -0.56 -10.29 17.26
N LYS A 182 0.33 -10.98 17.97
CA LYS A 182 -0.03 -12.00 18.96
C LYS A 182 -0.57 -11.38 20.26
N GLU A 183 -0.22 -10.14 20.53
CA GLU A 183 -0.59 -9.43 21.76
C GLU A 183 -1.95 -8.72 21.63
N TRP A 184 -2.44 -8.51 20.41
CA TRP A 184 -3.67 -7.76 20.17
C TRP A 184 -4.93 -8.61 20.35
N ASP A 185 -5.81 -8.19 21.25
CA ASP A 185 -7.16 -8.75 21.35
C ASP A 185 -8.09 -8.13 20.29
N VAL A 186 -7.96 -8.67 19.06
CA VAL A 186 -8.77 -8.25 17.92
C VAL A 186 -10.27 -8.36 18.18
N LYS A 187 -10.71 -9.36 18.98
CA LYS A 187 -12.14 -9.54 19.29
C LYS A 187 -12.67 -8.45 20.19
N ALA A 188 -11.89 -8.05 21.19
CA ALA A 188 -12.26 -6.92 22.05
C ALA A 188 -12.40 -5.62 21.26
N TRP A 189 -11.46 -5.33 20.36
CA TRP A 189 -11.52 -4.14 19.50
C TRP A 189 -12.70 -4.21 18.52
N ALA A 190 -12.93 -5.33 17.84
CA ALA A 190 -14.07 -5.51 16.96
C ALA A 190 -15.41 -5.33 17.69
N SER A 191 -15.52 -5.81 18.93
CA SER A 191 -16.71 -5.63 19.76
C SER A 191 -16.98 -4.16 20.09
N LYS A 192 -15.93 -3.36 20.38
CA LYS A 192 -16.06 -1.91 20.64
C LYS A 192 -16.50 -1.14 19.41
N MET A 193 -16.05 -1.57 18.22
CA MET A 193 -16.40 -0.93 16.94
C MET A 193 -17.75 -1.39 16.37
N ASN A 194 -18.35 -2.43 16.95
CA ASN A 194 -19.60 -3.00 16.43
C ASN A 194 -20.72 -1.97 16.44
N GLN A 195 -21.40 -1.80 15.29
CA GLN A 195 -22.46 -0.80 15.06
C GLN A 195 -22.00 0.67 15.25
N LYS A 196 -20.70 0.93 15.18
CA LYS A 196 -20.13 2.27 15.18
C LYS A 196 -19.53 2.60 13.82
N ILE A 197 -19.22 3.86 13.59
CA ILE A 197 -18.46 4.37 12.46
C ILE A 197 -17.00 4.52 12.91
N PRO A 198 -16.11 3.56 12.56
CA PRO A 198 -14.70 3.70 12.90
C PRO A 198 -14.11 4.90 12.17
N THR A 199 -13.57 5.82 12.92
CA THR A 199 -12.88 7.01 12.41
C THR A 199 -11.43 6.94 12.87
N LEU A 200 -10.53 6.66 11.93
CA LEU A 200 -9.11 6.48 12.17
C LEU A 200 -8.41 7.83 12.13
N ILE A 201 -7.54 8.10 13.08
CA ILE A 201 -6.83 9.38 13.18
C ILE A 201 -5.35 9.12 13.46
N ALA A 202 -4.47 9.74 12.67
CA ALA A 202 -3.03 9.75 12.94
C ALA A 202 -2.36 10.95 12.30
N ALA A 203 -1.14 11.21 12.75
CA ALA A 203 -0.20 12.09 12.07
C ALA A 203 0.65 11.31 11.06
N ARG A 204 1.40 12.02 10.22
CA ARG A 204 2.48 11.43 9.42
C ARG A 204 3.55 10.84 10.36
N PRO A 205 4.15 9.70 10.06
CA PRO A 205 4.15 8.93 8.81
C PRO A 205 3.05 7.85 8.68
N LEU A 206 2.05 7.81 9.57
CA LEU A 206 1.07 6.73 9.61
C LEU A 206 -0.11 6.87 8.62
N LEU A 207 -0.20 7.98 7.87
CA LEU A 207 -1.37 8.25 6.99
C LEU A 207 -1.62 7.18 5.93
N GLY A 208 -0.57 6.66 5.30
CA GLY A 208 -0.73 5.58 4.33
C GLY A 208 -1.32 4.32 4.95
N SER A 209 -0.89 4.00 6.18
CA SER A 209 -1.41 2.86 6.95
C SER A 209 -2.86 3.08 7.39
N LEU A 210 -3.24 4.33 7.76
CA LEU A 210 -4.63 4.67 8.03
C LEU A 210 -5.53 4.48 6.81
N HIS A 211 -5.07 4.96 5.67
CA HIS A 211 -5.81 4.79 4.41
C HIS A 211 -6.02 3.30 4.11
N ALA A 212 -4.98 2.48 4.27
CA ALA A 212 -5.08 1.04 4.10
C ALA A 212 -6.05 0.41 5.11
N GLY A 213 -5.93 0.74 6.38
CA GLY A 213 -6.82 0.26 7.45
C GLY A 213 -8.28 0.59 7.20
N ARG A 214 -8.59 1.84 6.81
CA ARG A 214 -9.93 2.25 6.43
C ARG A 214 -10.48 1.43 5.27
N ASN A 215 -9.69 1.21 4.21
CA ASN A 215 -10.12 0.43 3.07
C ASN A 215 -10.38 -1.04 3.45
N VAL A 216 -9.54 -1.64 4.28
CA VAL A 216 -9.75 -3.01 4.79
C VAL A 216 -11.04 -3.11 5.61
N ILE A 217 -11.31 -2.14 6.48
CA ILE A 217 -12.57 -2.10 7.25
C ILE A 217 -13.77 -1.98 6.31
N ASN A 218 -13.71 -1.11 5.30
CA ASN A 218 -14.80 -0.91 4.34
C ASN A 218 -15.03 -2.16 3.48
N GLU A 219 -14.00 -2.73 2.88
CA GLU A 219 -14.15 -3.80 1.90
C GLU A 219 -14.30 -5.18 2.53
N ILE A 220 -13.54 -5.48 3.56
CA ILE A 220 -13.50 -6.79 4.21
C ILE A 220 -14.43 -6.81 5.40
N GLY A 221 -14.35 -5.78 6.26
CA GLY A 221 -15.23 -5.59 7.40
C GLY A 221 -16.66 -5.20 7.02
N ARG A 222 -16.89 -4.79 5.77
CA ARG A 222 -18.19 -4.29 5.27
C ARG A 222 -18.82 -3.24 6.19
N THR A 223 -17.96 -2.43 6.81
CA THR A 223 -18.33 -1.41 7.78
C THR A 223 -17.86 -0.07 7.25
N TYR A 224 -18.76 0.91 7.19
CA TYR A 224 -18.38 2.26 6.80
C TYR A 224 -17.37 2.82 7.81
N ALA A 225 -16.21 3.20 7.32
CA ALA A 225 -15.13 3.81 8.10
C ALA A 225 -14.55 5.01 7.35
N THR A 226 -13.99 5.95 8.08
CA THR A 226 -13.30 7.12 7.54
C THR A 226 -11.96 7.31 8.24
N PHE A 227 -11.13 8.26 7.75
CA PHE A 227 -9.91 8.64 8.43
C PHE A 227 -9.64 10.14 8.26
N PHE A 228 -8.88 10.69 9.19
CA PHE A 228 -8.41 12.08 9.17
C PHE A 228 -6.96 12.15 9.59
N ASP A 229 -6.27 13.17 9.11
CA ASP A 229 -4.87 13.43 9.44
C ASP A 229 -4.71 14.58 10.44
N LEU A 230 -3.73 14.41 11.31
CA LEU A 230 -3.23 15.46 12.19
C LEU A 230 -2.01 16.14 11.53
N PRO A 231 -1.85 17.44 11.69
CA PRO A 231 -2.68 18.37 12.50
C PRO A 231 -3.87 18.99 11.73
N GLU A 232 -4.08 18.68 10.45
CA GLU A 232 -5.12 19.31 9.62
C GLU A 232 -6.53 19.13 10.21
N LEU A 233 -6.81 17.97 10.82
CA LEU A 233 -8.09 17.71 11.50
C LEU A 233 -8.44 18.79 12.53
N ASP A 234 -7.46 19.32 13.25
CA ASP A 234 -7.67 20.31 14.31
C ASP A 234 -8.20 21.64 13.77
N HIS A 235 -7.99 21.91 12.47
CA HIS A 235 -8.42 23.13 11.80
C HIS A 235 -9.85 23.10 11.25
N HIS A 236 -10.51 21.94 11.21
CA HIS A 236 -11.83 21.85 10.60
C HIS A 236 -12.83 20.90 11.29
N LEU A 237 -12.35 19.89 12.04
CA LEU A 237 -13.25 18.86 12.60
C LEU A 237 -13.59 19.09 14.09
N VAL A 238 -12.75 19.75 14.86
CA VAL A 238 -12.94 19.93 16.32
C VAL A 238 -14.29 20.58 16.60
N GLU A 239 -14.62 21.69 15.92
CA GLU A 239 -15.89 22.37 16.11
C GLU A 239 -17.06 21.61 15.48
N ALA A 240 -16.82 20.83 14.44
CA ALA A 240 -17.85 20.02 13.78
C ALA A 240 -18.36 18.86 14.67
N THR A 241 -17.69 18.58 15.78
CA THR A 241 -18.13 17.55 16.75
C THR A 241 -19.39 17.96 17.55
N MET A 242 -19.94 19.14 17.33
CA MET A 242 -21.13 19.62 18.02
C MET A 242 -22.44 19.17 17.37
N PHE A 243 -22.45 18.97 16.05
CA PHE A 243 -23.66 18.67 15.29
C PHE A 243 -23.39 17.73 14.10
N PRO A 244 -24.36 16.84 13.74
CA PRO A 244 -25.60 16.55 14.48
C PRO A 244 -25.31 15.74 15.76
N LYS A 245 -25.97 16.08 16.87
CA LYS A 245 -25.68 15.51 18.21
C LYS A 245 -25.74 13.98 18.27
N ASN A 246 -26.70 13.38 17.57
CA ASN A 246 -26.87 11.92 17.54
C ASN A 246 -25.81 11.18 16.72
N LEU A 247 -25.09 11.85 15.83
CA LEU A 247 -24.03 11.21 15.02
C LEU A 247 -22.84 10.81 15.88
N PHE A 248 -22.49 11.62 16.86
CA PHE A 248 -21.28 11.40 17.66
C PHE A 248 -21.39 10.21 18.61
N ASP A 249 -22.59 9.81 18.97
CA ASP A 249 -22.84 8.59 19.71
C ASP A 249 -22.50 7.34 18.88
N ASP A 250 -22.51 7.46 17.56
CA ASP A 250 -22.26 6.38 16.61
C ASP A 250 -20.82 6.34 16.09
N ILE A 251 -20.00 7.35 16.35
CA ILE A 251 -18.61 7.39 15.93
C ILE A 251 -17.71 6.72 16.98
N PHE A 252 -16.75 5.93 16.50
CA PHE A 252 -15.69 5.35 17.32
C PHE A 252 -14.33 5.87 16.84
N TYR A 253 -13.74 6.79 17.60
CA TYR A 253 -12.45 7.38 17.28
C TYR A 253 -11.30 6.45 17.65
N LEU A 254 -10.42 6.20 16.69
CA LEU A 254 -9.21 5.39 16.83
C LEU A 254 -7.99 6.26 16.53
N PHE A 255 -7.23 6.59 17.56
CA PHE A 255 -5.97 7.32 17.41
C PHE A 255 -4.80 6.35 17.32
N PHE A 256 -4.01 6.51 16.27
CA PHE A 256 -2.76 5.80 16.08
C PHE A 256 -1.61 6.76 16.30
N THR A 257 -0.74 6.41 17.23
CA THR A 257 0.41 7.22 17.62
C THR A 257 1.70 6.49 17.33
N SER A 258 2.77 7.24 17.15
CA SER A 258 4.14 6.75 16.98
C SER A 258 5.06 7.58 17.84
N ASP A 259 6.14 7.00 18.29
CA ASP A 259 7.23 7.69 18.99
C ASP A 259 8.24 8.34 18.02
N LEU A 260 7.94 8.28 16.69
CA LEU A 260 8.75 8.86 15.61
C LEU A 260 8.46 10.35 15.43
#